data_f0afd3d6c78d0b0ab6151ec3f9ae0ce5
#
_entry.id   f0afd3d6c78d0b0ab6151ec3f9ae0ce5
#
_cell.length_a   1.000
_cell.length_b   1.000
_cell.length_c   1.000
_cell.angle_alpha   90.00
_cell.angle_beta   90.00
_cell.angle_gamma   90.00
#
_symmetry.space_group_name_H-M   'P 1'
#
loop_
_entity.id
_entity.type
_entity.pdbx_description
1 polymer ?
#
loop_
_entity_poly.entity_id
_entity_poly.type
_entity_poly.pdbx_seq_one_letter_code
_entity_poly.pdbx_strand_id
1 'polypeptide(L)'
;MTEYDIIIIGSGPGGYTAAAAAVKAGMKTLVVEADQLGGTCLNRGCIPTKTFCRSAVAALEVKGAPAFGVEVAQGKADGEFGIGIADPQPVVSLQKILDRKDAIVEELREGVAGIIRGADVCQGTARFTGPHTVEAAGMEYTAPYIVIATGAAPALPDIPGADLCLDSDSLLCCADSVPSMAIIGGGVIGMEFASVFNAFGCEVHVLEYCPEILPGIDREVAKRLRSVLSRRGVKFHLQARVTGVEKLPDAMEEHRLYPQLQVAFSAKGKDDSVTCARVLMAVGRRPVIPPGAEEAGVKVVAGKIETDADFHTAAEGVYAIGDVNGGCMLAHAAAAQARAAVADIIRRRGGRAPQVQLEPVPACVFTVPELAVTGLSEEQAKERGIDFRVLKLPVRANGKALTMGAADGLVKVLVTPGNNPGNGAEKGTDSPAESRVIGAAILGPDASSLIMELSLAISAGLPVEALTGAIHPHPTLSELIPCTLE
;
A
#
# COMPACT_ATOMS: atom_id res chain seq x y z
N MET A 1 -18.44 31.56 16.82
CA MET A 1 -17.52 31.15 15.75
C MET A 1 -16.11 31.21 16.34
N THR A 2 -15.37 30.11 16.30
CA THR A 2 -13.99 30.05 16.85
C THR A 2 -12.99 30.14 15.71
N GLU A 3 -12.00 31.04 15.83
CA GLU A 3 -11.04 31.36 14.77
C GLU A 3 -9.72 30.61 14.96
N TYR A 4 -9.19 30.05 13.84
CA TYR A 4 -7.92 29.36 13.73
C TYR A 4 -7.08 29.93 12.59
N ASP A 5 -5.78 29.65 12.55
CA ASP A 5 -4.94 29.94 11.39
C ASP A 5 -5.12 28.87 10.28
N ILE A 6 -5.37 27.64 10.70
CA ILE A 6 -5.56 26.50 9.80
C ILE A 6 -6.52 25.46 10.40
N ILE A 7 -7.43 24.96 9.56
CA ILE A 7 -8.30 23.81 9.87
C ILE A 7 -7.87 22.63 9.01
N ILE A 8 -7.71 21.45 9.61
CA ILE A 8 -7.37 20.21 8.91
C ILE A 8 -8.52 19.23 9.08
N ILE A 9 -9.10 18.76 7.98
CA ILE A 9 -10.24 17.85 7.97
C ILE A 9 -9.73 16.43 7.71
N GLY A 10 -9.74 15.60 8.75
CA GLY A 10 -9.20 14.25 8.79
C GLY A 10 -7.81 14.18 9.41
N SER A 11 -7.55 13.13 10.19
CA SER A 11 -6.31 12.89 10.92
C SER A 11 -5.53 11.67 10.43
N GLY A 12 -5.73 11.26 9.18
CA GLY A 12 -4.91 10.25 8.52
C GLY A 12 -3.45 10.72 8.32
N PRO A 13 -2.58 9.93 7.63
CA PRO A 13 -1.17 10.29 7.43
C PRO A 13 -0.92 11.68 6.86
N GLY A 14 -1.75 12.15 5.94
CA GLY A 14 -1.73 13.53 5.47
C GLY A 14 -2.11 14.52 6.56
N GLY A 15 -3.24 14.27 7.25
CA GLY A 15 -3.80 15.20 8.22
C GLY A 15 -2.91 15.38 9.46
N TYR A 16 -2.48 14.30 10.13
CA TYR A 16 -1.61 14.46 11.30
C TYR A 16 -0.23 15.03 10.95
N THR A 17 0.28 14.75 9.73
CA THR A 17 1.54 15.36 9.25
C THR A 17 1.36 16.86 9.01
N ALA A 18 0.23 17.27 8.40
CA ALA A 18 -0.09 18.68 8.21
C ALA A 18 -0.25 19.41 9.56
N ALA A 19 -0.97 18.80 10.51
CA ALA A 19 -1.15 19.34 11.84
C ALA A 19 0.17 19.57 12.57
N ALA A 20 1.04 18.55 12.58
CA ALA A 20 2.36 18.66 13.21
C ALA A 20 3.21 19.76 12.57
N ALA A 21 3.19 19.88 11.23
CA ALA A 21 3.93 20.92 10.52
C ALA A 21 3.37 22.32 10.82
N ALA A 22 2.05 22.47 10.87
CA ALA A 22 1.38 23.73 11.18
C ALA A 22 1.65 24.19 12.62
N VAL A 23 1.52 23.29 13.60
CA VAL A 23 1.85 23.56 15.01
C VAL A 23 3.30 23.97 15.16
N LYS A 24 4.23 23.24 14.50
CA LYS A 24 5.67 23.58 14.51
C LYS A 24 5.95 24.97 13.92
N ALA A 25 5.14 25.42 12.97
CA ALA A 25 5.21 26.76 12.39
C ALA A 25 4.51 27.84 13.24
N GLY A 26 4.02 27.51 14.42
CA GLY A 26 3.34 28.43 15.35
C GLY A 26 1.92 28.79 14.94
N MET A 27 1.28 28.02 14.07
CA MET A 27 -0.11 28.25 13.65
C MET A 27 -1.10 27.68 14.67
N LYS A 28 -2.11 28.46 15.03
CA LYS A 28 -3.27 27.96 15.79
C LYS A 28 -4.04 26.98 14.92
N THR A 29 -3.96 25.68 15.24
CA THR A 29 -4.38 24.59 14.39
C THR A 29 -5.58 23.85 14.98
N LEU A 30 -6.61 23.61 14.18
CA LEU A 30 -7.70 22.70 14.49
C LEU A 30 -7.61 21.45 13.61
N VAL A 31 -7.75 20.27 14.20
CA VAL A 31 -7.96 19.01 13.48
C VAL A 31 -9.40 18.55 13.74
N VAL A 32 -10.16 18.32 12.67
CA VAL A 32 -11.50 17.73 12.76
C VAL A 32 -11.41 16.28 12.32
N GLU A 33 -11.73 15.33 13.22
CA GLU A 33 -11.68 13.89 12.95
C GLU A 33 -13.05 13.26 13.20
N ALA A 34 -13.53 12.53 12.20
CA ALA A 34 -14.87 11.92 12.26
C ALA A 34 -14.88 10.59 13.04
N ASP A 35 -13.74 9.91 13.16
CA ASP A 35 -13.64 8.60 13.78
C ASP A 35 -12.42 8.57 14.75
N GLN A 36 -11.42 7.77 14.50
CA GLN A 36 -10.24 7.60 15.34
C GLN A 36 -9.02 8.31 14.75
N LEU A 37 -8.19 8.90 15.61
CA LEU A 37 -6.91 9.50 15.19
C LEU A 37 -6.06 8.50 14.41
N GLY A 38 -5.37 8.97 13.36
CA GLY A 38 -4.53 8.15 12.50
C GLY A 38 -5.19 7.68 11.20
N GLY A 39 -6.52 7.88 11.08
CA GLY A 39 -7.30 7.59 9.87
C GLY A 39 -7.23 6.12 9.44
N THR A 40 -7.57 5.85 8.18
CA THR A 40 -7.64 4.49 7.61
C THR A 40 -6.33 3.72 7.75
N CYS A 41 -5.19 4.33 7.41
CA CYS A 41 -3.90 3.64 7.39
C CYS A 41 -3.56 3.00 8.74
N LEU A 42 -3.74 3.73 9.83
CA LEU A 42 -3.41 3.25 11.17
C LEU A 42 -4.47 2.30 11.71
N ASN A 43 -5.76 2.64 11.56
CA ASN A 43 -6.83 1.95 12.27
C ASN A 43 -7.40 0.73 11.54
N ARG A 44 -7.43 0.76 10.18
CA ARG A 44 -8.10 -0.28 9.37
C ARG A 44 -7.45 -0.51 7.99
N GLY A 45 -6.19 -0.11 7.81
CA GLY A 45 -5.47 -0.25 6.54
C GLY A 45 -4.06 -0.81 6.72
N CYS A 46 -3.05 0.05 6.54
CA CYS A 46 -1.64 -0.34 6.48
C CYS A 46 -1.19 -1.14 7.70
N ILE A 47 -1.37 -0.60 8.91
CA ILE A 47 -0.85 -1.22 10.13
C ILE A 47 -1.56 -2.54 10.45
N PRO A 48 -2.91 -2.61 10.47
CA PRO A 48 -3.62 -3.88 10.62
C PRO A 48 -3.19 -4.93 9.61
N THR A 49 -3.16 -4.58 8.32
CA THR A 49 -2.77 -5.52 7.26
C THR A 49 -1.35 -6.03 7.45
N LYS A 50 -0.37 -5.15 7.76
CA LYS A 50 1.03 -5.54 7.98
C LYS A 50 1.22 -6.41 9.22
N THR A 51 0.34 -6.28 10.22
CA THR A 51 0.27 -7.20 11.34
C THR A 51 -0.12 -8.62 10.89
N PHE A 52 -1.12 -8.73 10.02
CA PHE A 52 -1.50 -10.01 9.39
C PHE A 52 -0.38 -10.55 8.49
N CYS A 53 0.25 -9.70 7.66
CA CYS A 53 1.39 -10.11 6.82
C CYS A 53 2.53 -10.70 7.66
N ARG A 54 2.89 -10.10 8.80
CA ARG A 54 3.94 -10.64 9.68
C ARG A 54 3.52 -11.98 10.28
N SER A 55 2.25 -12.15 10.65
CA SER A 55 1.73 -13.44 11.13
C SER A 55 1.76 -14.50 10.04
N ALA A 56 1.49 -14.13 8.78
CA ALA A 56 1.59 -15.03 7.63
C ALA A 56 3.05 -15.48 7.39
N VAL A 57 4.00 -14.55 7.50
CA VAL A 57 5.44 -14.88 7.44
C VAL A 57 5.80 -15.87 8.53
N ALA A 58 5.39 -15.65 9.79
CA ALA A 58 5.65 -16.56 10.90
C ALA A 58 5.05 -17.96 10.66
N ALA A 59 3.84 -18.05 10.11
CA ALA A 59 3.22 -19.33 9.76
C ALA A 59 4.02 -20.08 8.67
N LEU A 60 4.50 -19.36 7.65
CA LEU A 60 5.35 -19.93 6.60
C LEU A 60 6.73 -20.34 7.13
N GLU A 61 7.33 -19.59 8.05
CA GLU A 61 8.59 -19.92 8.72
C GLU A 61 8.45 -21.23 9.50
N VAL A 62 7.38 -21.40 10.29
CA VAL A 62 7.09 -22.66 11.01
C VAL A 62 6.92 -23.83 10.04
N LYS A 63 6.13 -23.64 8.99
CA LYS A 63 5.92 -24.67 7.96
C LYS A 63 7.20 -25.04 7.23
N GLY A 64 8.08 -24.07 6.99
CA GLY A 64 9.38 -24.27 6.31
C GLY A 64 10.51 -24.73 7.23
N ALA A 65 10.34 -24.74 8.56
CA ALA A 65 11.39 -24.99 9.54
C ALA A 65 12.18 -26.31 9.31
N PRO A 66 11.55 -27.44 8.89
CA PRO A 66 12.28 -28.67 8.62
C PRO A 66 13.35 -28.52 7.53
N ALA A 67 13.14 -27.69 6.53
CA ALA A 67 14.14 -27.42 5.48
C ALA A 67 15.42 -26.75 6.01
N PHE A 68 15.35 -26.14 7.20
CA PHE A 68 16.47 -25.53 7.92
C PHE A 68 17.04 -26.41 9.04
N GLY A 69 16.61 -27.68 9.12
CA GLY A 69 17.03 -28.62 10.18
C GLY A 69 16.40 -28.32 11.55
N VAL A 70 15.29 -27.57 11.59
CA VAL A 70 14.56 -27.26 12.81
C VAL A 70 13.27 -28.09 12.82
N GLU A 71 13.17 -29.04 13.74
CA GLU A 71 11.98 -29.87 13.94
C GLU A 71 11.07 -29.20 14.99
N VAL A 72 9.78 -29.09 14.68
CA VAL A 72 8.77 -28.61 15.63
C VAL A 72 8.19 -29.84 16.33
N ALA A 73 8.60 -30.10 17.57
CA ALA A 73 8.09 -31.21 18.35
C ALA A 73 6.60 -30.96 18.70
N GLN A 74 5.74 -31.89 18.33
CA GLN A 74 4.40 -31.96 18.93
C GLN A 74 4.54 -32.53 20.34
N GLY A 75 4.47 -31.67 21.36
CA GLY A 75 4.43 -32.10 22.76
C GLY A 75 3.22 -33.00 23.00
N LYS A 76 3.44 -34.27 23.29
CA LYS A 76 2.47 -35.08 24.04
C LYS A 76 2.45 -34.53 25.46
N ALA A 77 1.26 -34.43 26.04
CA ALA A 77 1.05 -33.97 27.42
C ALA A 77 1.78 -34.76 28.50
N ASP A 78 2.48 -35.84 28.15
CA ASP A 78 3.05 -36.85 29.04
C ASP A 78 4.59 -36.90 29.06
N GLY A 79 5.28 -35.87 28.58
CA GLY A 79 6.73 -35.67 28.85
C GLY A 79 7.70 -36.60 28.10
N GLU A 80 7.26 -37.42 27.16
CA GLU A 80 8.16 -38.15 26.26
C GLU A 80 8.43 -37.36 24.98
N PHE A 81 9.70 -37.00 24.75
CA PHE A 81 10.19 -36.46 23.47
C PHE A 81 10.13 -37.58 22.41
N GLY A 82 9.01 -37.71 21.74
CA GLY A 82 8.89 -38.56 20.59
C GLY A 82 9.35 -37.85 19.32
N ILE A 83 10.44 -38.31 18.70
CA ILE A 83 10.85 -37.96 17.35
C ILE A 83 9.83 -38.59 16.39
N GLY A 84 8.74 -37.90 16.16
CA GLY A 84 7.71 -38.25 15.19
C GLY A 84 7.59 -37.15 14.17
N ILE A 85 8.09 -37.37 12.95
CA ILE A 85 7.97 -36.50 11.79
C ILE A 85 6.49 -36.48 11.40
N ALA A 86 5.71 -35.53 11.98
CA ALA A 86 4.45 -35.13 11.41
C ALA A 86 4.70 -33.75 10.79
N ASP A 87 4.29 -33.57 9.54
CA ASP A 87 4.36 -32.30 8.81
C ASP A 87 3.79 -31.17 9.71
N PRO A 88 4.60 -30.22 10.20
CA PRO A 88 4.16 -29.25 11.19
C PRO A 88 3.23 -28.25 10.55
N GLN A 89 1.93 -28.47 10.64
CA GLN A 89 0.94 -27.47 10.24
C GLN A 89 0.78 -26.47 11.37
N PRO A 90 1.11 -25.18 11.16
CA PRO A 90 0.91 -24.17 12.18
C PRO A 90 -0.60 -24.00 12.47
N VAL A 91 -0.96 -24.02 13.74
CA VAL A 91 -2.32 -23.66 14.15
C VAL A 91 -2.42 -22.14 14.22
N VAL A 92 -3.14 -21.56 13.27
CA VAL A 92 -3.35 -20.11 13.21
C VAL A 92 -4.56 -19.74 14.03
N SER A 93 -4.38 -18.86 15.02
CA SER A 93 -5.47 -18.27 15.81
C SER A 93 -5.70 -16.84 15.33
N LEU A 94 -6.77 -16.62 14.56
CA LEU A 94 -7.16 -15.28 14.09
C LEU A 94 -7.46 -14.34 15.26
N GLN A 95 -8.08 -14.84 16.35
CA GLN A 95 -8.33 -14.02 17.54
C GLN A 95 -7.04 -13.44 18.12
N LYS A 96 -5.99 -14.25 18.28
CA LYS A 96 -4.70 -13.76 18.80
C LYS A 96 -4.02 -12.78 17.83
N ILE A 97 -4.21 -12.94 16.53
CA ILE A 97 -3.73 -11.97 15.53
C ILE A 97 -4.49 -10.65 15.68
N LEU A 98 -5.80 -10.69 15.87
CA LEU A 98 -6.62 -9.51 16.12
C LEU A 98 -6.22 -8.80 17.41
N ASP A 99 -6.08 -9.54 18.53
CA ASP A 99 -5.65 -8.97 19.81
C ASP A 99 -4.31 -8.25 19.69
N ARG A 100 -3.34 -8.87 18.99
CA ARG A 100 -2.05 -8.26 18.71
C ARG A 100 -2.17 -7.02 17.82
N LYS A 101 -2.99 -7.08 16.78
CA LYS A 101 -3.28 -5.95 15.89
C LYS A 101 -3.87 -4.78 16.67
N ASP A 102 -4.86 -5.04 17.54
CA ASP A 102 -5.54 -3.99 18.30
C ASP A 102 -4.58 -3.31 19.30
N ALA A 103 -3.71 -4.08 19.96
CA ALA A 103 -2.69 -3.53 20.83
C ALA A 103 -1.69 -2.60 20.08
N ILE A 104 -1.25 -3.00 18.90
CA ILE A 104 -0.35 -2.17 18.06
C ILE A 104 -1.05 -0.90 17.58
N VAL A 105 -2.31 -1.02 17.17
CA VAL A 105 -3.11 0.13 16.69
C VAL A 105 -3.30 1.14 17.83
N GLU A 106 -3.61 0.69 19.05
CA GLU A 106 -3.78 1.57 20.19
C GLU A 106 -2.50 2.32 20.56
N GLU A 107 -1.38 1.60 20.66
CA GLU A 107 -0.07 2.21 20.93
C GLU A 107 0.29 3.30 19.89
N LEU A 108 0.04 3.03 18.62
CA LEU A 108 0.32 3.99 17.54
C LEU A 108 -0.67 5.15 17.52
N ARG A 109 -1.92 4.95 17.96
CA ARG A 109 -2.92 6.02 18.10
C ARG A 109 -2.50 7.02 19.17
N GLU A 110 -2.01 6.55 20.32
CA GLU A 110 -1.40 7.40 21.35
C GLU A 110 -0.19 8.17 20.78
N GLY A 111 0.63 7.51 19.93
CA GLY A 111 1.73 8.15 19.23
C GLY A 111 1.27 9.29 18.33
N VAL A 112 0.19 9.12 17.57
CA VAL A 112 -0.38 10.19 16.71
C VAL A 112 -0.88 11.35 17.57
N ALA A 113 -1.58 11.08 18.69
CA ALA A 113 -2.00 12.13 19.62
C ALA A 113 -0.80 12.93 20.16
N GLY A 114 0.34 12.24 20.41
CA GLY A 114 1.60 12.89 20.77
C GLY A 114 2.18 13.78 19.66
N ILE A 115 2.12 13.32 18.41
CA ILE A 115 2.63 14.04 17.22
C ILE A 115 1.88 15.36 16.99
N ILE A 116 0.54 15.37 17.15
CA ILE A 116 -0.29 16.57 16.93
C ILE A 116 -0.48 17.41 18.19
N ARG A 117 0.29 17.15 19.25
CA ARG A 117 0.22 17.91 20.49
C ARG A 117 0.43 19.41 20.22
N GLY A 118 -0.52 20.23 20.66
CA GLY A 118 -0.57 21.68 20.38
C GLY A 118 -1.58 22.07 19.32
N ALA A 119 -2.20 21.12 18.63
CA ALA A 119 -3.41 21.33 17.87
C ALA A 119 -4.64 21.04 18.74
N ASP A 120 -5.71 21.80 18.56
CA ASP A 120 -7.01 21.44 19.08
C ASP A 120 -7.61 20.32 18.22
N VAL A 121 -8.30 19.35 18.85
CA VAL A 121 -8.98 18.25 18.15
C VAL A 121 -10.46 18.33 18.40
N CYS A 122 -11.23 18.42 17.31
CA CYS A 122 -12.69 18.31 17.33
C CYS A 122 -13.11 16.94 16.81
N GLN A 123 -13.74 16.15 17.66
CA GLN A 123 -14.34 14.87 17.27
C GLN A 123 -15.68 15.12 16.60
N GLY A 124 -15.78 14.82 15.31
CA GLY A 124 -17.01 14.99 14.53
C GLY A 124 -16.78 15.02 13.02
N THR A 125 -17.86 14.84 12.28
CA THR A 125 -17.83 14.96 10.83
C THR A 125 -17.81 16.44 10.43
N ALA A 126 -16.82 16.84 9.65
CA ALA A 126 -16.70 18.19 9.12
C ALA A 126 -17.64 18.39 7.94
N ARG A 127 -18.30 19.57 7.91
CA ARG A 127 -19.11 20.05 6.80
C ARG A 127 -18.74 21.49 6.49
N PHE A 128 -18.57 21.84 5.23
CA PHE A 128 -18.42 23.23 4.83
C PHE A 128 -19.76 23.96 4.94
N THR A 129 -19.74 25.12 5.59
CA THR A 129 -20.87 26.05 5.65
C THR A 129 -20.56 27.37 4.90
N GLY A 130 -19.33 27.54 4.43
CA GLY A 130 -18.83 28.62 3.62
C GLY A 130 -17.41 28.37 3.13
N PRO A 131 -16.84 29.23 2.28
CA PRO A 131 -15.49 29.04 1.70
C PRO A 131 -14.38 28.81 2.74
N HIS A 132 -14.51 29.46 3.92
CA HIS A 132 -13.53 29.41 5.01
C HIS A 132 -14.14 28.98 6.34
N THR A 133 -15.35 28.38 6.31
CA THR A 133 -16.11 28.01 7.50
C THR A 133 -16.47 26.53 7.45
N VAL A 134 -16.19 25.84 8.54
CA VAL A 134 -16.48 24.42 8.72
C VAL A 134 -17.30 24.24 9.99
N GLU A 135 -18.40 23.52 9.89
CA GLU A 135 -19.17 23.04 11.04
C GLU A 135 -18.69 21.64 11.41
N ALA A 136 -18.48 21.40 12.70
CA ALA A 136 -18.25 20.08 13.26
C ALA A 136 -18.77 20.01 14.70
N ALA A 137 -19.38 18.91 15.12
CA ALA A 137 -19.96 18.72 16.43
C ALA A 137 -20.94 19.83 16.87
N GLY A 138 -21.67 20.40 15.91
CA GLY A 138 -22.64 21.49 16.16
C GLY A 138 -22.01 22.87 16.40
N MET A 139 -20.72 23.05 16.15
CA MET A 139 -20.02 24.32 16.29
C MET A 139 -19.39 24.74 14.96
N GLU A 140 -19.37 26.05 14.70
CA GLU A 140 -18.70 26.61 13.53
C GLU A 140 -17.29 27.10 13.87
N TYR A 141 -16.37 26.77 12.97
CA TYR A 141 -14.96 27.14 13.01
C TYR A 141 -14.58 27.84 11.71
N THR A 142 -13.72 28.85 11.80
CA THR A 142 -13.24 29.58 10.63
C THR A 142 -11.72 29.65 10.59
N ALA A 143 -11.14 29.60 9.39
CA ALA A 143 -9.72 29.77 9.17
C ALA A 143 -9.45 30.29 7.74
N PRO A 144 -8.42 31.10 7.53
CA PRO A 144 -7.98 31.48 6.18
C PRO A 144 -7.44 30.31 5.36
N TYR A 145 -7.01 29.24 6.03
CA TYR A 145 -6.51 28.02 5.36
C TYR A 145 -7.26 26.79 5.85
N ILE A 146 -7.71 25.98 4.89
CA ILE A 146 -8.34 24.67 5.16
C ILE A 146 -7.61 23.59 4.36
N VAL A 147 -7.24 22.50 5.02
CA VAL A 147 -6.61 21.32 4.38
C VAL A 147 -7.58 20.15 4.45
N ILE A 148 -8.08 19.72 3.31
CA ILE A 148 -8.94 18.55 3.17
C ILE A 148 -8.04 17.31 3.08
N ALA A 149 -8.07 16.45 4.11
CA ALA A 149 -7.28 15.21 4.24
C ALA A 149 -8.18 14.01 4.60
N THR A 150 -9.39 14.00 4.07
CA THR A 150 -10.47 13.03 4.38
C THR A 150 -10.24 11.63 3.83
N GLY A 151 -9.22 11.46 2.98
CA GLY A 151 -8.81 10.15 2.48
C GLY A 151 -9.82 9.51 1.53
N ALA A 152 -9.92 8.18 1.61
CA ALA A 152 -10.79 7.36 0.76
C ALA A 152 -11.41 6.21 1.56
N ALA A 153 -12.56 5.71 1.10
CA ALA A 153 -13.26 4.54 1.60
C ALA A 153 -13.19 3.37 0.59
N PRO A 154 -13.42 2.11 1.00
CA PRO A 154 -13.51 0.99 0.06
C PRO A 154 -14.55 1.26 -1.03
N ALA A 155 -14.21 0.92 -2.26
CA ALA A 155 -15.15 0.99 -3.38
C ALA A 155 -16.04 -0.26 -3.38
N LEU A 156 -17.34 -0.05 -3.40
CA LEU A 156 -18.34 -1.12 -3.56
C LEU A 156 -18.99 -0.96 -4.95
N PRO A 157 -18.76 -1.87 -5.88
CA PRO A 157 -19.42 -1.85 -7.19
C PRO A 157 -20.89 -2.22 -7.03
N ASP A 158 -21.70 -1.68 -7.93
CA ASP A 158 -23.11 -2.02 -8.01
C ASP A 158 -23.29 -3.35 -8.78
N ILE A 159 -23.12 -4.46 -8.05
CA ILE A 159 -23.35 -5.81 -8.53
C ILE A 159 -24.30 -6.54 -7.57
N PRO A 160 -25.16 -7.45 -8.07
CA PRO A 160 -26.01 -8.28 -7.22
C PRO A 160 -25.21 -9.01 -6.14
N GLY A 161 -25.64 -8.92 -4.88
CA GLY A 161 -25.01 -9.58 -3.75
C GLY A 161 -23.70 -8.93 -3.26
N ALA A 162 -23.42 -7.67 -3.61
CA ALA A 162 -22.27 -6.94 -3.07
C ALA A 162 -22.31 -6.81 -1.55
N ASP A 163 -23.49 -6.79 -0.95
CA ASP A 163 -23.75 -6.79 0.50
C ASP A 163 -23.37 -8.09 1.22
N LEU A 164 -23.17 -9.19 0.49
CA LEU A 164 -22.65 -10.45 1.01
C LEU A 164 -21.13 -10.47 1.11
N CYS A 165 -20.45 -9.48 0.54
CA CYS A 165 -19.00 -9.39 0.51
C CYS A 165 -18.46 -8.62 1.72
N LEU A 166 -17.32 -9.05 2.23
CA LEU A 166 -16.50 -8.25 3.14
C LEU A 166 -15.69 -7.24 2.33
N ASP A 167 -15.50 -6.06 2.88
CA ASP A 167 -14.45 -5.14 2.44
C ASP A 167 -13.15 -5.36 3.25
N SER A 168 -12.10 -4.59 2.95
CA SER A 168 -10.83 -4.70 3.68
C SER A 168 -10.96 -4.39 5.17
N ASP A 169 -11.86 -3.47 5.52
CA ASP A 169 -12.01 -2.99 6.90
C ASP A 169 -12.71 -4.06 7.75
N SER A 170 -13.79 -4.65 7.25
CA SER A 170 -14.54 -5.72 7.91
C SER A 170 -13.75 -7.04 7.99
N LEU A 171 -12.96 -7.37 6.95
CA LEU A 171 -12.11 -8.56 6.99
C LEU A 171 -11.05 -8.49 8.10
N LEU A 172 -10.48 -7.33 8.36
CA LEU A 172 -9.50 -7.10 9.45
C LEU A 172 -10.10 -7.14 10.86
N CYS A 173 -11.42 -7.30 10.98
CA CYS A 173 -12.15 -7.50 12.23
C CYS A 173 -12.73 -8.92 12.37
N CYS A 174 -12.58 -9.77 11.33
CA CYS A 174 -13.15 -11.11 11.31
C CYS A 174 -12.26 -12.10 12.07
N ALA A 175 -12.77 -12.65 13.17
CA ALA A 175 -12.07 -13.66 13.99
C ALA A 175 -12.30 -15.10 13.50
N ASP A 176 -13.27 -15.31 12.61
CA ASP A 176 -13.65 -16.63 12.14
C ASP A 176 -12.56 -17.23 11.24
N SER A 177 -12.27 -18.51 11.41
CA SER A 177 -11.48 -19.27 10.46
C SER A 177 -12.14 -19.22 9.08
N VAL A 178 -11.34 -19.04 8.02
CA VAL A 178 -11.82 -18.92 6.64
C VAL A 178 -11.23 -20.06 5.80
N PRO A 179 -11.99 -21.18 5.59
CA PRO A 179 -11.46 -22.34 4.86
C PRO A 179 -11.26 -22.05 3.36
N SER A 180 -12.10 -21.18 2.79
CA SER A 180 -12.00 -20.78 1.38
C SER A 180 -12.48 -19.35 1.17
N MET A 181 -11.81 -18.60 0.29
CA MET A 181 -12.09 -17.19 0.03
C MET A 181 -11.97 -16.88 -1.47
N ALA A 182 -12.96 -16.16 -2.00
CA ALA A 182 -12.83 -15.48 -3.27
C ALA A 182 -12.48 -14.00 -3.03
N ILE A 183 -11.48 -13.49 -3.75
CA ILE A 183 -11.05 -12.10 -3.69
C ILE A 183 -11.37 -11.46 -5.04
N ILE A 184 -12.25 -10.48 -5.04
CA ILE A 184 -12.62 -9.71 -6.22
C ILE A 184 -11.70 -8.50 -6.31
N GLY A 185 -10.78 -8.53 -7.27
CA GLY A 185 -9.73 -7.54 -7.49
C GLY A 185 -8.33 -8.05 -7.13
N GLY A 186 -7.44 -8.04 -8.10
CA GLY A 186 -6.01 -8.42 -7.99
C GLY A 186 -5.07 -7.24 -7.78
N GLY A 187 -5.58 -6.12 -7.24
CA GLY A 187 -4.78 -4.96 -6.83
C GLY A 187 -3.98 -5.23 -5.55
N VAL A 188 -3.30 -4.20 -5.03
CA VAL A 188 -2.42 -4.31 -3.85
C VAL A 188 -3.13 -4.97 -2.66
N ILE A 189 -4.31 -4.48 -2.28
CA ILE A 189 -5.11 -5.00 -1.16
C ILE A 189 -5.45 -6.48 -1.39
N GLY A 190 -5.99 -6.80 -2.57
CA GLY A 190 -6.35 -8.19 -2.89
C GLY A 190 -5.17 -9.13 -2.86
N MET A 191 -4.01 -8.72 -3.36
CA MET A 191 -2.80 -9.55 -3.40
C MET A 191 -2.18 -9.75 -2.01
N GLU A 192 -2.18 -8.73 -1.14
CA GLU A 192 -1.73 -8.87 0.24
C GLU A 192 -2.60 -9.88 1.00
N PHE A 193 -3.92 -9.75 0.94
CA PHE A 193 -4.82 -10.70 1.58
C PHE A 193 -4.76 -12.10 0.95
N ALA A 194 -4.60 -12.21 -0.37
CA ALA A 194 -4.40 -13.51 -1.02
C ALA A 194 -3.14 -14.22 -0.47
N SER A 195 -2.05 -13.50 -0.31
CA SER A 195 -0.81 -14.03 0.27
C SER A 195 -0.99 -14.43 1.74
N VAL A 196 -1.66 -13.59 2.54
CA VAL A 196 -1.90 -13.82 3.97
C VAL A 196 -2.78 -15.05 4.21
N PHE A 197 -3.98 -15.08 3.62
CA PHE A 197 -4.92 -16.17 3.86
C PHE A 197 -4.47 -17.50 3.26
N ASN A 198 -3.75 -17.47 2.13
CA ASN A 198 -3.09 -18.67 1.61
C ASN A 198 -2.03 -19.21 2.58
N ALA A 199 -1.23 -18.35 3.20
CA ALA A 199 -0.25 -18.78 4.22
C ALA A 199 -0.92 -19.39 5.46
N PHE A 200 -2.14 -18.95 5.80
CA PHE A 200 -2.96 -19.50 6.88
C PHE A 200 -3.67 -20.80 6.52
N GLY A 201 -3.52 -21.29 5.28
CA GLY A 201 -4.12 -22.55 4.81
C GLY A 201 -5.50 -22.39 4.17
N CYS A 202 -5.96 -21.16 3.95
CA CYS A 202 -7.20 -20.90 3.22
C CYS A 202 -7.03 -21.21 1.73
N GLU A 203 -8.02 -21.84 1.11
CA GLU A 203 -8.12 -21.94 -0.34
C GLU A 203 -8.51 -20.59 -0.92
N VAL A 204 -7.64 -19.99 -1.74
CA VAL A 204 -7.83 -18.61 -2.24
C VAL A 204 -8.00 -18.59 -3.74
N HIS A 205 -9.09 -17.94 -4.20
CA HIS A 205 -9.35 -17.61 -5.59
C HIS A 205 -9.30 -16.08 -5.77
N VAL A 206 -8.49 -15.60 -6.72
CA VAL A 206 -8.41 -14.18 -7.07
C VAL A 206 -9.07 -13.98 -8.45
N LEU A 207 -10.11 -13.12 -8.50
CA LEU A 207 -10.81 -12.75 -9.72
C LEU A 207 -10.40 -11.33 -10.12
N GLU A 208 -9.60 -11.20 -11.18
CA GLU A 208 -9.06 -9.93 -11.64
C GLU A 208 -9.62 -9.60 -13.04
N TYR A 209 -10.17 -8.38 -13.17
CA TYR A 209 -10.72 -7.87 -14.42
C TYR A 209 -9.63 -7.61 -15.47
N CYS A 210 -8.46 -7.14 -15.04
CA CYS A 210 -7.33 -6.86 -15.92
C CYS A 210 -6.64 -8.13 -16.42
N PRO A 211 -5.84 -8.03 -17.49
CA PRO A 211 -5.09 -9.17 -18.03
C PRO A 211 -3.94 -9.64 -17.14
N GLU A 212 -3.55 -8.87 -16.12
CA GLU A 212 -2.56 -9.24 -15.12
C GLU A 212 -2.90 -8.61 -13.76
N ILE A 213 -2.43 -9.19 -12.67
CA ILE A 213 -2.53 -8.63 -11.31
C ILE A 213 -1.73 -7.34 -11.17
N LEU A 214 -2.02 -6.55 -10.12
CA LEU A 214 -1.31 -5.32 -9.79
C LEU A 214 -1.23 -4.33 -10.97
N PRO A 215 -2.36 -3.91 -11.54
CA PRO A 215 -2.38 -2.94 -12.62
C PRO A 215 -1.63 -1.66 -12.22
N GLY A 216 -0.76 -1.17 -13.13
CA GLY A 216 0.10 -0.01 -12.88
C GLY A 216 1.48 -0.34 -12.30
N ILE A 217 1.74 -1.59 -11.90
CA ILE A 217 3.07 -2.09 -11.54
C ILE A 217 3.72 -2.77 -12.76
N ASP A 218 5.07 -2.81 -12.79
CA ASP A 218 5.82 -3.50 -13.83
C ASP A 218 5.27 -4.91 -14.08
N ARG A 219 4.82 -5.14 -15.31
CA ARG A 219 4.07 -6.34 -15.69
C ARG A 219 4.87 -7.64 -15.54
N GLU A 220 6.18 -7.58 -15.78
CA GLU A 220 7.06 -8.77 -15.65
C GLU A 220 7.15 -9.21 -14.20
N VAL A 221 7.32 -8.24 -13.29
CA VAL A 221 7.45 -8.51 -11.85
C VAL A 221 6.11 -8.95 -11.26
N ALA A 222 5.01 -8.33 -11.66
CA ALA A 222 3.65 -8.73 -11.28
C ALA A 222 3.34 -10.18 -11.70
N LYS A 223 3.64 -10.54 -12.97
CA LYS A 223 3.49 -11.91 -13.49
C LYS A 223 4.34 -12.91 -12.72
N ARG A 224 5.53 -12.53 -12.31
CA ARG A 224 6.43 -13.38 -11.52
C ARG A 224 5.87 -13.62 -10.13
N LEU A 225 5.36 -12.58 -9.44
CA LEU A 225 4.66 -12.73 -8.16
C LEU A 225 3.46 -13.67 -8.29
N ARG A 226 2.61 -13.47 -9.31
CA ARG A 226 1.46 -14.37 -9.57
C ARG A 226 1.92 -15.83 -9.72
N SER A 227 3.01 -16.06 -10.46
CA SER A 227 3.57 -17.42 -10.62
C SER A 227 4.02 -18.02 -9.28
N VAL A 228 4.64 -17.23 -8.39
CA VAL A 228 5.04 -17.68 -7.05
C VAL A 228 3.81 -18.07 -6.23
N LEU A 229 2.79 -17.20 -6.17
CA LEU A 229 1.57 -17.46 -5.40
C LEU A 229 0.76 -18.62 -5.98
N SER A 230 0.73 -18.78 -7.31
CA SER A 230 0.09 -19.95 -7.96
C SER A 230 0.75 -21.28 -7.55
N ARG A 231 2.08 -21.31 -7.44
CA ARG A 231 2.79 -22.51 -6.95
C ARG A 231 2.48 -22.82 -5.49
N ARG A 232 2.06 -21.81 -4.71
CA ARG A 232 1.59 -21.98 -3.32
C ARG A 232 0.11 -22.33 -3.21
N GLY A 233 -0.60 -22.44 -4.35
CA GLY A 233 -1.99 -22.88 -4.38
C GLY A 233 -3.02 -21.77 -4.57
N VAL A 234 -2.62 -20.50 -4.70
CA VAL A 234 -3.57 -19.42 -5.05
C VAL A 234 -4.04 -19.60 -6.50
N LYS A 235 -5.33 -19.62 -6.70
CA LYS A 235 -5.97 -19.77 -8.02
C LYS A 235 -6.32 -18.39 -8.57
N PHE A 236 -5.89 -18.11 -9.81
CA PHE A 236 -6.12 -16.82 -10.47
C PHE A 236 -7.06 -16.95 -11.65
N HIS A 237 -8.08 -16.11 -11.67
CA HIS A 237 -9.03 -15.93 -12.78
C HIS A 237 -8.80 -14.51 -13.33
N LEU A 238 -7.97 -14.43 -14.39
CA LEU A 238 -7.65 -13.16 -15.05
C LEU A 238 -8.66 -12.85 -16.15
N GLN A 239 -8.85 -11.55 -16.44
CA GLN A 239 -9.86 -11.06 -17.36
C GLN A 239 -11.27 -11.52 -16.93
N ALA A 240 -11.48 -11.65 -15.63
CA ALA A 240 -12.70 -12.12 -15.00
C ALA A 240 -13.55 -10.92 -14.56
N ARG A 241 -14.66 -10.70 -15.24
CA ARG A 241 -15.66 -9.71 -14.86
C ARG A 241 -16.68 -10.37 -13.95
N VAL A 242 -16.64 -10.08 -12.68
CA VAL A 242 -17.64 -10.56 -11.72
C VAL A 242 -19.00 -9.96 -12.04
N THR A 243 -20.02 -10.78 -12.08
CA THR A 243 -21.40 -10.41 -12.44
C THR A 243 -22.34 -10.47 -11.26
N GLY A 244 -21.99 -11.17 -10.18
CA GLY A 244 -22.78 -11.22 -8.97
C GLY A 244 -22.23 -12.20 -7.96
N VAL A 245 -22.74 -12.08 -6.73
CA VAL A 245 -22.49 -12.99 -5.62
C VAL A 245 -23.83 -13.45 -5.05
N GLU A 246 -23.98 -14.73 -4.81
CA GLU A 246 -25.20 -15.26 -4.21
C GLU A 246 -24.90 -16.26 -3.09
N LYS A 247 -25.80 -16.31 -2.10
CA LYS A 247 -25.77 -17.34 -1.08
C LYS A 247 -26.43 -18.59 -1.63
N LEU A 248 -25.70 -19.69 -1.66
CA LEU A 248 -26.26 -20.96 -2.05
C LEU A 248 -27.21 -21.48 -0.96
N PRO A 249 -28.30 -22.17 -1.33
CA PRO A 249 -29.17 -22.83 -0.35
C PRO A 249 -28.34 -23.74 0.55
N ASP A 250 -28.66 -23.75 1.85
CA ASP A 250 -28.03 -24.65 2.79
C ASP A 250 -28.38 -26.10 2.35
N ALA A 251 -27.45 -26.75 1.65
CA ALA A 251 -27.58 -28.18 1.41
C ALA A 251 -27.67 -28.85 2.78
N MET A 252 -28.55 -29.85 2.92
CA MET A 252 -28.90 -30.54 4.20
C MET A 252 -27.70 -31.25 4.88
N GLU A 253 -26.55 -30.60 4.97
CA GLU A 253 -25.43 -31.04 5.80
C GLU A 253 -25.47 -30.24 7.11
N GLU A 254 -26.06 -30.85 8.13
CA GLU A 254 -26.23 -30.34 9.52
C GLU A 254 -24.93 -29.89 10.21
N HIS A 255 -23.78 -29.92 9.52
CA HIS A 255 -22.44 -29.66 10.11
C HIS A 255 -21.58 -28.61 9.36
N ARG A 256 -22.15 -27.84 8.42
CA ARG A 256 -21.37 -26.76 7.78
C ARG A 256 -21.29 -25.53 8.66
N LEU A 257 -20.09 -25.23 9.13
CA LEU A 257 -19.78 -24.06 9.98
C LEU A 257 -19.85 -22.70 9.22
N TYR A 258 -19.90 -22.74 7.87
CA TYR A 258 -19.81 -21.53 7.04
C TYR A 258 -20.86 -21.52 5.92
N PRO A 259 -21.42 -20.32 5.58
CA PRO A 259 -22.27 -20.18 4.42
C PRO A 259 -21.47 -20.51 3.15
N GLN A 260 -22.18 -21.02 2.13
CA GLN A 260 -21.59 -21.18 0.80
C GLN A 260 -22.01 -20.00 -0.06
N LEU A 261 -21.03 -19.26 -0.55
CA LEU A 261 -21.23 -18.16 -1.48
C LEU A 261 -20.74 -18.59 -2.86
N GLN A 262 -21.53 -18.32 -3.89
CA GLN A 262 -21.13 -18.48 -5.27
C GLN A 262 -20.82 -17.11 -5.88
N VAL A 263 -19.65 -16.97 -6.47
CA VAL A 263 -19.21 -15.78 -7.20
C VAL A 263 -19.29 -16.11 -8.68
N ALA A 264 -20.25 -15.52 -9.37
CA ALA A 264 -20.41 -15.66 -10.83
C ALA A 264 -19.57 -14.62 -11.56
N PHE A 265 -18.90 -15.02 -12.64
CA PHE A 265 -18.09 -14.15 -13.46
C PHE A 265 -18.06 -14.60 -14.94
N SER A 266 -17.74 -13.66 -15.83
CA SER A 266 -17.45 -13.95 -17.22
C SER A 266 -15.98 -13.67 -17.52
N ALA A 267 -15.28 -14.66 -18.07
CA ALA A 267 -13.88 -14.55 -18.46
C ALA A 267 -13.69 -15.00 -19.91
N LYS A 268 -13.12 -14.14 -20.76
CA LYS A 268 -12.87 -14.42 -22.19
C LYS A 268 -14.15 -14.89 -22.95
N GLY A 269 -15.30 -14.32 -22.58
CA GLY A 269 -16.58 -14.65 -23.19
C GLY A 269 -17.21 -15.99 -22.77
N LYS A 270 -16.72 -16.57 -21.67
CA LYS A 270 -17.30 -17.77 -21.05
C LYS A 270 -17.70 -17.43 -19.60
N ASP A 271 -18.91 -17.84 -19.24
CA ASP A 271 -19.41 -17.74 -17.89
C ASP A 271 -18.89 -18.90 -17.04
N ASP A 272 -18.50 -18.60 -15.82
CA ASP A 272 -17.96 -19.53 -14.84
C ASP A 272 -18.31 -19.06 -13.42
N SER A 273 -18.05 -19.87 -12.42
CA SER A 273 -18.29 -19.51 -11.02
C SER A 273 -17.32 -20.18 -10.07
N VAL A 274 -17.14 -19.56 -8.90
CA VAL A 274 -16.35 -20.09 -7.79
C VAL A 274 -17.23 -20.14 -6.56
N THR A 275 -17.21 -21.28 -5.85
CA THR A 275 -17.88 -21.44 -4.55
C THR A 275 -16.87 -21.30 -3.44
N CYS A 276 -17.18 -20.51 -2.40
CA CYS A 276 -16.30 -20.23 -1.27
C CYS A 276 -17.10 -19.90 0.00
N ALA A 277 -16.41 -19.89 1.14
CA ALA A 277 -17.00 -19.54 2.45
C ALA A 277 -17.10 -18.03 2.67
N ARG A 278 -16.22 -17.22 2.07
CA ARG A 278 -16.19 -15.77 2.20
C ARG A 278 -15.78 -15.12 0.87
N VAL A 279 -16.27 -13.91 0.65
CA VAL A 279 -15.89 -13.07 -0.49
C VAL A 279 -15.32 -11.77 0.02
N LEU A 280 -14.13 -11.39 -0.44
CA LEU A 280 -13.51 -10.09 -0.21
C LEU A 280 -13.67 -9.21 -1.44
N MET A 281 -14.22 -8.02 -1.27
CA MET A 281 -14.26 -6.97 -2.28
C MET A 281 -13.01 -6.08 -2.16
N ALA A 282 -12.11 -6.13 -3.14
CA ALA A 282 -10.84 -5.42 -3.16
C ALA A 282 -10.62 -4.66 -4.50
N VAL A 283 -11.68 -4.03 -5.02
CA VAL A 283 -11.70 -3.37 -6.34
C VAL A 283 -11.23 -1.92 -6.33
N GLY A 284 -10.66 -1.47 -5.24
CA GLY A 284 -10.09 -0.13 -5.09
C GLY A 284 -10.76 0.70 -4.00
N ARG A 285 -10.46 2.01 -4.00
CA ARG A 285 -10.93 2.97 -3.02
C ARG A 285 -11.54 4.19 -3.70
N ARG A 286 -12.50 4.82 -3.06
CA ARG A 286 -13.19 6.02 -3.52
C ARG A 286 -12.88 7.18 -2.58
N PRO A 287 -12.44 8.35 -3.10
CA PRO A 287 -12.25 9.56 -2.30
C PRO A 287 -13.49 9.92 -1.48
N VAL A 288 -13.28 10.42 -0.25
CA VAL A 288 -14.34 10.91 0.63
C VAL A 288 -14.38 12.43 0.57
N ILE A 289 -15.37 12.96 -0.14
CA ILE A 289 -15.57 14.39 -0.29
C ILE A 289 -16.34 14.93 0.92
N PRO A 290 -15.85 15.95 1.64
CA PRO A 290 -16.60 16.54 2.74
C PRO A 290 -17.92 17.17 2.24
N PRO A 291 -19.04 17.02 2.97
CA PRO A 291 -20.29 17.68 2.64
C PRO A 291 -20.10 19.20 2.54
N GLY A 292 -20.77 19.85 1.57
CA GLY A 292 -20.70 21.29 1.35
C GLY A 292 -19.41 21.78 0.68
N ALA A 293 -18.47 20.91 0.30
CA ALA A 293 -17.22 21.30 -0.32
C ALA A 293 -17.42 21.96 -1.70
N GLU A 294 -18.33 21.41 -2.54
CA GLU A 294 -18.60 21.96 -3.86
C GLU A 294 -19.27 23.35 -3.76
N GLU A 295 -20.21 23.52 -2.82
CA GLU A 295 -20.85 24.78 -2.53
C GLU A 295 -19.86 25.82 -1.97
N ALA A 296 -18.80 25.39 -1.31
CA ALA A 296 -17.68 26.22 -0.85
C ALA A 296 -16.68 26.58 -1.97
N GLY A 297 -16.92 26.13 -3.21
CA GLY A 297 -16.08 26.41 -4.37
C GLY A 297 -15.01 25.35 -4.68
N VAL A 298 -14.98 24.23 -3.97
CA VAL A 298 -14.07 23.12 -4.25
C VAL A 298 -14.57 22.35 -5.47
N LYS A 299 -13.73 22.21 -6.51
CA LYS A 299 -14.09 21.51 -7.73
C LYS A 299 -13.90 20.01 -7.59
N VAL A 300 -14.97 19.24 -7.82
CA VAL A 300 -14.95 17.77 -7.83
C VAL A 300 -15.08 17.26 -9.26
N VAL A 301 -14.14 16.40 -9.69
CA VAL A 301 -14.13 15.82 -11.04
C VAL A 301 -13.94 14.32 -10.92
N ALA A 302 -14.82 13.54 -11.54
CA ALA A 302 -14.80 12.07 -11.48
C ALA A 302 -14.71 11.52 -10.05
N GLY A 303 -15.40 12.16 -9.08
CA GLY A 303 -15.47 11.74 -7.69
C GLY A 303 -14.23 12.03 -6.85
N LYS A 304 -13.32 12.91 -7.30
CA LYS A 304 -12.13 13.34 -6.58
C LYS A 304 -12.00 14.86 -6.60
N ILE A 305 -11.33 15.44 -5.61
CA ILE A 305 -11.05 16.88 -5.58
C ILE A 305 -9.92 17.19 -6.56
N GLU A 306 -10.19 18.11 -7.50
CA GLU A 306 -9.17 18.61 -8.44
C GLU A 306 -8.22 19.56 -7.72
N THR A 307 -6.92 19.37 -7.92
CA THR A 307 -5.86 20.24 -7.37
C THR A 307 -4.83 20.56 -8.42
N ASP A 308 -4.13 21.67 -8.22
CA ASP A 308 -2.89 21.98 -8.93
C ASP A 308 -1.68 21.19 -8.36
N ALA A 309 -0.48 21.49 -8.85
CA ALA A 309 0.76 20.82 -8.42
C ALA A 309 1.16 21.13 -6.96
N ASP A 310 0.67 22.22 -6.39
CA ASP A 310 0.90 22.65 -5.02
C ASP A 310 -0.26 22.27 -4.08
N PHE A 311 -1.19 21.44 -4.57
CA PHE A 311 -2.38 20.93 -3.86
C PHE A 311 -3.46 21.96 -3.56
N HIS A 312 -3.45 23.14 -4.22
CA HIS A 312 -4.56 24.09 -4.14
C HIS A 312 -5.79 23.52 -4.86
N THR A 313 -6.94 23.72 -4.26
CA THR A 313 -8.23 23.54 -4.94
C THR A 313 -8.64 24.81 -5.70
N ALA A 314 -9.78 24.77 -6.37
CA ALA A 314 -10.35 25.97 -6.99
C ALA A 314 -10.81 27.03 -5.97
N ALA A 315 -11.09 26.65 -4.72
CA ALA A 315 -11.43 27.55 -3.63
C ALA A 315 -10.16 28.14 -3.01
N GLU A 316 -10.10 29.49 -2.93
CA GLU A 316 -8.94 30.18 -2.37
C GLU A 316 -8.69 29.76 -0.92
N GLY A 317 -7.41 29.50 -0.56
CA GLY A 317 -7.01 29.08 0.78
C GLY A 317 -7.38 27.64 1.14
N VAL A 318 -8.01 26.88 0.23
CA VAL A 318 -8.39 25.48 0.46
C VAL A 318 -7.46 24.54 -0.32
N TYR A 319 -6.87 23.59 0.40
CA TYR A 319 -5.98 22.57 -0.12
C TYR A 319 -6.63 21.18 -0.02
N ALA A 320 -6.25 20.24 -0.89
CA ALA A 320 -6.67 18.85 -0.79
C ALA A 320 -5.49 17.90 -0.98
N ILE A 321 -5.22 17.05 0.02
CA ILE A 321 -4.06 16.18 0.09
C ILE A 321 -4.43 14.71 0.35
N GLY A 322 -3.58 13.80 -0.10
CA GLY A 322 -3.77 12.34 0.06
C GLY A 322 -4.86 11.80 -0.85
N ASP A 323 -5.48 10.70 -0.43
CA ASP A 323 -6.38 9.92 -1.28
C ASP A 323 -7.58 10.72 -1.82
N VAL A 324 -7.97 11.79 -1.16
CA VAL A 324 -9.14 12.63 -1.56
C VAL A 324 -8.93 13.33 -2.91
N ASN A 325 -7.66 13.61 -3.29
CA ASN A 325 -7.36 14.20 -4.60
C ASN A 325 -7.21 13.14 -5.72
N GLY A 326 -7.29 11.84 -5.36
CA GLY A 326 -7.27 10.74 -6.32
C GLY A 326 -5.96 10.58 -7.11
N GLY A 327 -4.88 11.22 -6.69
CA GLY A 327 -3.55 11.11 -7.30
C GLY A 327 -2.86 9.81 -6.87
N CYS A 328 -2.02 9.87 -5.86
CA CYS A 328 -1.30 8.71 -5.31
C CYS A 328 -1.89 8.32 -3.96
N MET A 329 -2.61 7.18 -3.90
CA MET A 329 -3.28 6.70 -2.68
C MET A 329 -2.30 5.91 -1.79
N LEU A 330 -1.22 6.56 -1.34
CA LEU A 330 -0.19 6.01 -0.48
C LEU A 330 0.04 6.93 0.73
N ALA A 331 0.14 6.33 1.92
CA ALA A 331 0.27 7.07 3.18
C ALA A 331 1.48 8.03 3.21
N HIS A 332 2.63 7.58 2.70
CA HIS A 332 3.84 8.40 2.63
C HIS A 332 3.76 9.50 1.56
N ALA A 333 3.02 9.28 0.46
CA ALA A 333 2.72 10.33 -0.51
C ALA A 333 1.83 11.40 0.13
N ALA A 334 0.76 11.01 0.84
CA ALA A 334 -0.10 11.93 1.58
C ALA A 334 0.69 12.76 2.61
N ALA A 335 1.64 12.14 3.32
CA ALA A 335 2.52 12.85 4.26
C ALA A 335 3.49 13.81 3.55
N ALA A 336 3.99 13.48 2.35
CA ALA A 336 4.81 14.39 1.56
C ALA A 336 3.99 15.57 1.04
N GLN A 337 2.78 15.32 0.51
CA GLN A 337 1.83 16.35 0.09
C GLN A 337 1.46 17.29 1.24
N ALA A 338 1.24 16.75 2.45
CA ALA A 338 0.97 17.54 3.65
C ALA A 338 2.10 18.54 3.96
N ARG A 339 3.35 18.05 3.92
CA ARG A 339 4.52 18.93 4.12
C ARG A 339 4.62 20.00 3.04
N ALA A 340 4.32 19.66 1.78
CA ALA A 340 4.34 20.62 0.67
C ALA A 340 3.25 21.69 0.81
N ALA A 341 2.01 21.30 1.08
CA ALA A 341 0.89 22.21 1.29
C ALA A 341 1.13 23.17 2.47
N VAL A 342 1.59 22.65 3.63
CA VAL A 342 1.89 23.51 4.78
C VAL A 342 3.10 24.39 4.51
N ALA A 343 4.12 23.93 3.78
CA ALA A 343 5.25 24.76 3.38
C ALA A 343 4.81 25.92 2.46
N ASP A 344 3.84 25.67 1.58
CA ASP A 344 3.26 26.74 0.75
C ASP A 344 2.47 27.75 1.60
N ILE A 345 1.63 27.28 2.53
CA ILE A 345 0.91 28.16 3.47
C ILE A 345 1.89 29.04 4.27
N ILE A 346 3.00 28.48 4.76
CA ILE A 346 4.04 29.25 5.48
C ILE A 346 4.61 30.36 4.59
N ARG A 347 4.92 30.06 3.32
CA ARG A 347 5.45 31.05 2.36
C ARG A 347 4.45 32.15 2.06
N ARG A 348 3.18 31.82 1.88
CA ARG A 348 2.08 32.79 1.68
C ARG A 348 1.86 33.72 2.87
N ARG A 349 2.17 33.25 4.07
CA ARG A 349 2.17 34.05 5.32
C ARG A 349 3.45 34.88 5.49
N GLY A 350 4.36 34.89 4.52
CA GLY A 350 5.63 35.64 4.56
C GLY A 350 6.76 34.90 5.31
N GLY A 351 6.55 33.65 5.70
CA GLY A 351 7.57 32.80 6.32
C GLY A 351 8.50 32.13 5.31
N ARG A 352 9.49 31.40 5.83
CA ARG A 352 10.41 30.58 5.02
C ARG A 352 10.14 29.11 5.26
N ALA A 353 9.97 28.33 4.18
CA ALA A 353 9.84 26.90 4.22
C ALA A 353 10.62 26.26 3.05
N PRO A 354 11.24 25.09 3.26
CA PRO A 354 11.94 24.38 2.18
C PRO A 354 10.96 23.89 1.13
N GLN A 355 11.46 23.71 -0.09
CA GLN A 355 10.73 22.98 -1.12
C GLN A 355 10.71 21.49 -0.75
N VAL A 356 9.56 20.85 -0.89
CA VAL A 356 9.38 19.42 -0.62
C VAL A 356 9.45 18.66 -1.93
N GLN A 357 10.30 17.64 -1.98
CA GLN A 357 10.37 16.75 -3.12
C GLN A 357 9.24 15.72 -3.06
N LEU A 358 8.50 15.59 -4.15
CA LEU A 358 7.32 14.73 -4.24
C LEU A 358 7.57 13.46 -5.07
N GLU A 359 8.65 13.41 -5.83
CA GLU A 359 9.01 12.31 -6.74
C GLU A 359 10.47 11.85 -6.49
N PRO A 360 10.77 10.55 -6.67
CA PRO A 360 9.85 9.48 -6.97
C PRO A 360 9.08 9.03 -5.72
N VAL A 361 7.87 8.49 -5.92
CA VAL A 361 7.09 7.84 -4.84
C VAL A 361 7.28 6.34 -4.93
N PRO A 362 8.02 5.70 -4.01
CA PRO A 362 8.14 4.25 -3.99
C PRO A 362 6.81 3.61 -3.56
N ALA A 363 6.50 2.43 -4.11
CA ALA A 363 5.31 1.66 -3.73
C ALA A 363 5.69 0.22 -3.37
N CYS A 364 5.03 -0.33 -2.35
CA CYS A 364 5.30 -1.68 -1.85
C CYS A 364 4.02 -2.51 -1.75
N VAL A 365 4.14 -3.79 -2.04
CA VAL A 365 3.11 -4.81 -1.85
C VAL A 365 3.68 -5.87 -0.90
N PHE A 366 3.07 -6.00 0.28
CA PHE A 366 3.58 -6.83 1.36
C PHE A 366 3.08 -8.29 1.27
N THR A 367 3.23 -8.86 0.09
CA THR A 367 3.08 -10.31 -0.13
C THR A 367 4.31 -11.07 0.37
N VAL A 368 4.31 -12.39 0.25
CA VAL A 368 5.50 -13.22 0.45
C VAL A 368 5.78 -13.93 -0.88
N PRO A 369 6.89 -13.60 -1.60
CA PRO A 369 7.85 -12.53 -1.32
C PRO A 369 7.24 -11.12 -1.48
N GLU A 370 7.89 -10.11 -0.88
CA GLU A 370 7.52 -8.70 -1.07
C GLU A 370 7.78 -8.23 -2.49
N LEU A 371 7.00 -7.25 -2.95
CA LEU A 371 7.24 -6.55 -4.19
C LEU A 371 7.34 -5.04 -3.91
N ALA A 372 8.36 -4.38 -4.47
CA ALA A 372 8.52 -2.94 -4.35
C ALA A 372 8.96 -2.33 -5.69
N VAL A 373 8.49 -1.11 -5.95
CA VAL A 373 8.82 -0.35 -7.18
C VAL A 373 9.14 1.10 -6.84
N THR A 374 9.95 1.74 -7.67
CA THR A 374 10.22 3.19 -7.60
C THR A 374 10.57 3.73 -8.98
N GLY A 375 10.31 5.02 -9.21
CA GLY A 375 10.56 5.68 -10.50
C GLY A 375 9.65 5.15 -11.62
N LEU A 376 10.15 5.10 -12.84
CA LEU A 376 9.38 4.74 -14.03
C LEU A 376 9.31 3.21 -14.23
N SER A 377 8.15 2.71 -14.63
CA SER A 377 8.06 1.37 -15.22
C SER A 377 8.64 1.37 -16.64
N GLU A 378 8.90 0.18 -17.17
CA GLU A 378 9.36 0.01 -18.56
C GLU A 378 8.35 0.58 -19.56
N GLU A 379 7.05 0.40 -19.30
CA GLU A 379 5.97 0.92 -20.12
C GLU A 379 5.95 2.46 -20.07
N GLN A 380 6.02 3.04 -18.89
CA GLN A 380 6.04 4.50 -18.70
C GLN A 380 7.27 5.16 -19.35
N ALA A 381 8.44 4.52 -19.27
CA ALA A 381 9.65 5.04 -19.92
C ALA A 381 9.50 5.03 -21.45
N LYS A 382 8.93 3.96 -22.03
CA LYS A 382 8.61 3.87 -23.47
C LYS A 382 7.59 4.91 -23.92
N GLU A 383 6.51 5.09 -23.17
CA GLU A 383 5.47 6.08 -23.45
C GLU A 383 6.00 7.51 -23.44
N ARG A 384 7.00 7.79 -22.56
CA ARG A 384 7.68 9.10 -22.49
C ARG A 384 8.79 9.28 -23.52
N GLY A 385 9.09 8.26 -24.34
CA GLY A 385 10.16 8.29 -25.32
C GLY A 385 11.56 8.39 -24.71
N ILE A 386 11.73 7.94 -23.46
CA ILE A 386 13.03 7.94 -22.78
C ILE A 386 13.82 6.73 -23.26
N ASP A 387 15.07 6.94 -23.68
CA ASP A 387 15.99 5.85 -24.01
C ASP A 387 16.56 5.24 -22.73
N PHE A 388 16.53 3.91 -22.63
CA PHE A 388 16.98 3.18 -21.43
C PHE A 388 17.46 1.76 -21.74
N ARG A 389 18.26 1.22 -20.84
CA ARG A 389 18.61 -0.19 -20.77
C ARG A 389 17.92 -0.83 -19.56
N VAL A 390 17.58 -2.11 -19.70
CA VAL A 390 16.99 -2.91 -18.62
C VAL A 390 18.03 -3.88 -18.10
N LEU A 391 18.36 -3.76 -16.81
CA LEU A 391 19.26 -4.64 -16.09
C LEU A 391 18.45 -5.55 -15.16
N LYS A 392 18.81 -6.82 -15.07
CA LYS A 392 18.04 -7.80 -14.31
C LYS A 392 18.97 -8.80 -13.59
N LEU A 393 18.67 -9.06 -12.33
CA LEU A 393 19.33 -10.10 -11.54
C LEU A 393 18.29 -10.97 -10.83
N PRO A 394 18.27 -12.30 -11.04
CA PRO A 394 17.47 -13.20 -10.24
C PRO A 394 17.92 -13.19 -8.77
N VAL A 395 17.00 -13.11 -7.82
CA VAL A 395 17.31 -13.12 -6.37
C VAL A 395 18.13 -14.33 -5.95
N ARG A 396 17.96 -15.47 -6.61
CA ARG A 396 18.75 -16.69 -6.39
C ARG A 396 20.24 -16.57 -6.66
N ALA A 397 20.68 -15.49 -7.31
CA ALA A 397 22.11 -15.21 -7.50
C ALA A 397 22.77 -14.65 -6.22
N ASN A 398 22.00 -14.28 -5.21
CA ASN A 398 22.47 -13.69 -3.95
C ASN A 398 22.61 -14.78 -2.87
N GLY A 399 23.81 -14.87 -2.27
CA GLY A 399 24.11 -15.88 -1.25
C GLY A 399 23.25 -15.74 0.01
N LYS A 400 22.95 -14.52 0.46
CA LYS A 400 22.09 -14.28 1.63
C LYS A 400 20.66 -14.76 1.38
N ALA A 401 20.11 -14.52 0.20
CA ALA A 401 18.77 -14.99 -0.18
C ALA A 401 18.70 -16.53 -0.17
N LEU A 402 19.76 -17.20 -0.62
CA LEU A 402 19.85 -18.68 -0.54
C LEU A 402 19.88 -19.18 0.90
N THR A 403 20.66 -18.55 1.79
CA THR A 403 20.70 -18.95 3.21
C THR A 403 19.36 -18.74 3.92
N MET A 404 18.54 -17.80 3.44
CA MET A 404 17.19 -17.55 3.94
C MET A 404 16.12 -18.48 3.34
N GLY A 405 16.47 -19.35 2.37
CA GLY A 405 15.48 -20.13 1.63
C GLY A 405 14.54 -19.27 0.76
N ALA A 406 14.90 -18.01 0.49
CA ALA A 406 14.05 -17.00 -0.16
C ALA A 406 14.56 -16.66 -1.57
N ALA A 407 14.84 -17.68 -2.37
CA ALA A 407 15.44 -17.53 -3.71
C ALA A 407 14.48 -17.09 -4.82
N ASP A 408 13.16 -17.08 -4.55
CA ASP A 408 12.16 -16.63 -5.51
C ASP A 408 12.16 -15.10 -5.62
N GLY A 409 12.49 -14.59 -6.80
CA GLY A 409 12.45 -13.14 -7.02
C GLY A 409 13.27 -12.67 -8.21
N LEU A 410 13.24 -11.35 -8.39
CA LEU A 410 13.91 -10.63 -9.46
C LEU A 410 14.17 -9.19 -9.01
N VAL A 411 15.37 -8.70 -9.24
CA VAL A 411 15.67 -7.27 -9.26
C VAL A 411 15.70 -6.83 -10.72
N LYS A 412 14.98 -5.77 -11.05
CA LYS A 412 14.91 -5.15 -12.37
C LYS A 412 15.15 -3.65 -12.22
N VAL A 413 16.14 -3.13 -12.94
CA VAL A 413 16.52 -1.72 -12.89
C VAL A 413 16.55 -1.16 -14.31
N LEU A 414 15.98 0.03 -14.49
CA LEU A 414 16.02 0.81 -15.71
C LEU A 414 17.07 1.90 -15.56
N VAL A 415 18.02 1.94 -16.48
CA VAL A 415 19.09 2.94 -16.46
C VAL A 415 19.16 3.68 -17.80
N THR A 416 19.43 4.99 -17.76
CA THR A 416 19.72 5.77 -18.98
C THR A 416 21.03 5.28 -19.59
N PRO A 417 21.17 5.27 -20.93
CA PRO A 417 22.46 5.01 -21.55
C PRO A 417 23.43 6.14 -21.16
N GLY A 418 24.59 5.76 -20.60
CA GLY A 418 25.73 6.69 -20.50
C GLY A 418 26.35 6.88 -21.88
N ASN A 419 26.92 8.03 -22.15
CA ASN A 419 27.74 8.21 -23.31
C ASN A 419 29.01 7.36 -23.17
N ASN A 420 29.03 6.20 -23.81
CA ASN A 420 30.20 5.35 -23.84
C ASN A 420 31.23 6.00 -24.81
N PRO A 421 32.41 6.43 -24.34
CA PRO A 421 33.41 7.10 -25.24
C PRO A 421 33.96 6.20 -26.35
N GLY A 422 33.46 4.95 -26.46
CA GLY A 422 33.87 3.96 -27.47
C GLY A 422 33.22 4.07 -28.86
N ASN A 423 32.13 4.81 -29.03
CA ASN A 423 31.44 4.96 -30.31
C ASN A 423 31.57 6.39 -30.85
N GLY A 424 32.79 6.77 -31.38
CA GLY A 424 32.96 7.77 -32.40
C GLY A 424 32.41 9.20 -32.17
N ALA A 425 32.15 9.61 -30.94
CA ALA A 425 31.74 10.98 -30.64
C ALA A 425 32.97 11.89 -30.68
N GLU A 426 32.93 12.90 -31.54
CA GLU A 426 33.92 13.96 -31.60
C GLU A 426 34.10 14.61 -30.21
N LYS A 427 35.36 14.93 -29.88
CA LYS A 427 35.76 15.63 -28.66
C LYS A 427 35.14 17.04 -28.62
N GLY A 428 33.87 17.10 -28.19
CA GLY A 428 33.23 18.35 -27.76
C GLY A 428 33.23 18.40 -26.23
N THR A 429 33.34 19.58 -25.68
CA THR A 429 33.57 19.96 -24.30
C THR A 429 32.45 19.56 -23.26
N ASP A 430 31.58 18.60 -23.57
CA ASP A 430 30.58 18.11 -22.65
C ASP A 430 31.06 16.82 -21.98
N SER A 431 31.10 16.80 -20.65
CA SER A 431 31.33 15.59 -19.83
C SER A 431 30.43 14.46 -20.32
N PRO A 432 30.95 13.22 -20.46
CA PRO A 432 30.12 12.09 -20.89
C PRO A 432 28.88 12.01 -19.98
N ALA A 433 27.69 11.93 -20.58
CA ALA A 433 26.47 11.79 -19.81
C ALA A 433 26.55 10.52 -18.96
N GLU A 434 26.49 10.68 -17.66
CA GLU A 434 26.53 9.59 -16.69
C GLU A 434 25.25 8.74 -16.79
N SER A 435 25.40 7.44 -16.70
CA SER A 435 24.24 6.53 -16.61
C SER A 435 23.54 6.72 -15.26
N ARG A 436 22.22 6.84 -15.26
CA ARG A 436 21.40 7.05 -14.05
C ARG A 436 20.24 6.09 -13.98
N VAL A 437 19.91 5.68 -12.76
CA VAL A 437 18.69 4.91 -12.52
C VAL A 437 17.48 5.81 -12.73
N ILE A 438 16.49 5.34 -13.52
CA ILE A 438 15.22 6.03 -13.77
C ILE A 438 14.01 5.26 -13.26
N GLY A 439 14.19 3.98 -12.97
CA GLY A 439 13.13 3.14 -12.42
C GLY A 439 13.66 1.81 -11.94
N ALA A 440 12.97 1.22 -10.99
CA ALA A 440 13.33 -0.09 -10.45
C ALA A 440 12.11 -0.85 -9.92
N ALA A 441 12.20 -2.18 -9.99
CA ALA A 441 11.25 -3.11 -9.39
C ALA A 441 12.01 -4.27 -8.72
N ILE A 442 11.67 -4.57 -7.49
CA ILE A 442 12.24 -5.67 -6.70
C ILE A 442 11.12 -6.61 -6.27
N LEU A 443 11.21 -7.87 -6.62
CA LEU A 443 10.44 -8.96 -6.03
C LEU A 443 11.39 -9.83 -5.24
N GLY A 444 11.22 -9.94 -3.94
CA GLY A 444 12.12 -10.72 -3.10
C GLY A 444 11.96 -10.43 -1.61
N PRO A 445 12.79 -11.05 -0.75
CA PRO A 445 12.79 -10.73 0.67
C PRO A 445 13.23 -9.27 0.89
N ASP A 446 12.60 -8.61 1.86
CA ASP A 446 12.87 -7.22 2.28
C ASP A 446 12.85 -6.19 1.13
N ALA A 447 12.12 -6.47 0.04
CA ALA A 447 12.04 -5.58 -1.11
C ALA A 447 11.59 -4.15 -0.73
N SER A 448 10.70 -4.05 0.26
CA SER A 448 10.20 -2.78 0.79
C SER A 448 11.29 -1.90 1.41
N SER A 449 12.34 -2.50 1.96
CA SER A 449 13.51 -1.79 2.50
C SER A 449 14.57 -1.54 1.42
N LEU A 450 14.85 -2.53 0.59
CA LEU A 450 15.87 -2.45 -0.45
C LEU A 450 15.59 -1.40 -1.52
N ILE A 451 14.31 -1.21 -1.87
CA ILE A 451 13.91 -0.24 -2.90
C ILE A 451 14.33 1.20 -2.57
N MET A 452 14.54 1.51 -1.29
CA MET A 452 14.87 2.86 -0.85
C MET A 452 16.24 3.36 -1.30
N GLU A 453 17.22 2.48 -1.47
CA GLU A 453 18.53 2.83 -2.03
C GLU A 453 18.39 3.34 -3.47
N LEU A 454 17.63 2.62 -4.30
CA LEU A 454 17.33 3.02 -5.68
C LEU A 454 16.43 4.27 -5.73
N SER A 455 15.47 4.39 -4.83
CA SER A 455 14.61 5.57 -4.73
C SER A 455 15.41 6.82 -4.38
N LEU A 456 16.36 6.70 -3.43
CA LEU A 456 17.27 7.78 -3.07
C LEU A 456 18.19 8.16 -4.24
N ALA A 457 18.72 7.17 -4.96
CA ALA A 457 19.56 7.41 -6.13
C ALA A 457 18.82 8.20 -7.22
N ILE A 458 17.57 7.83 -7.52
CA ILE A 458 16.70 8.56 -8.46
C ILE A 458 16.45 9.99 -7.96
N SER A 459 16.06 10.13 -6.70
CA SER A 459 15.71 11.40 -6.07
C SER A 459 16.88 12.39 -6.05
N ALA A 460 18.08 11.89 -5.77
CA ALA A 460 19.31 12.69 -5.71
C ALA A 460 20.03 12.81 -7.08
N GLY A 461 19.52 12.14 -8.12
CA GLY A 461 20.14 12.11 -9.44
C GLY A 461 21.54 11.50 -9.44
N LEU A 462 21.78 10.48 -8.59
CA LEU A 462 23.10 9.84 -8.48
C LEU A 462 23.43 9.04 -9.76
N PRO A 463 24.70 9.04 -10.19
CA PRO A 463 25.17 8.18 -11.26
C PRO A 463 25.20 6.71 -10.80
N VAL A 464 25.10 5.77 -11.74
CA VAL A 464 25.17 4.32 -11.47
C VAL A 464 26.46 3.95 -10.73
N GLU A 465 27.55 4.60 -11.08
CA GLU A 465 28.88 4.41 -10.48
C GLU A 465 28.91 4.73 -8.97
N ALA A 466 28.04 5.61 -8.49
CA ALA A 466 27.92 5.88 -7.06
C ALA A 466 27.34 4.69 -6.29
N LEU A 467 26.43 3.92 -6.92
CA LEU A 467 25.83 2.72 -6.34
C LEU A 467 26.79 1.52 -6.41
N THR A 468 27.44 1.29 -7.57
CA THR A 468 28.38 0.18 -7.75
C THR A 468 29.69 0.40 -6.99
N GLY A 469 30.11 1.67 -6.79
CA GLY A 469 31.30 2.02 -6.02
C GLY A 469 31.09 2.01 -4.49
N ALA A 470 29.85 1.93 -4.02
CA ALA A 470 29.56 1.85 -2.58
C ALA A 470 29.91 0.45 -2.03
N ILE A 471 30.55 0.39 -0.87
CA ILE A 471 30.90 -0.87 -0.20
C ILE A 471 29.66 -1.40 0.50
N HIS A 472 29.13 -2.55 0.02
CA HIS A 472 28.01 -3.25 0.66
C HIS A 472 28.54 -4.31 1.62
N PRO A 473 27.93 -4.49 2.81
CA PRO A 473 28.36 -5.56 3.73
C PRO A 473 28.04 -6.96 3.16
N HIS A 474 28.94 -7.92 3.39
CA HIS A 474 28.78 -9.29 2.92
C HIS A 474 28.58 -10.29 4.09
N PRO A 475 27.63 -11.28 4.00
CA PRO A 475 26.61 -11.41 2.97
C PRO A 475 25.32 -10.67 3.35
N THR A 476 24.76 -9.89 2.43
CA THR A 476 23.50 -9.17 2.63
C THR A 476 22.62 -9.20 1.38
N LEU A 477 21.35 -8.87 1.54
CA LEU A 477 20.42 -8.68 0.42
C LEU A 477 20.69 -7.40 -0.37
N SER A 478 21.30 -6.38 0.25
CA SER A 478 21.62 -5.10 -0.42
C SER A 478 22.64 -5.26 -1.55
N GLU A 479 23.47 -6.32 -1.53
CA GLU A 479 24.38 -6.66 -2.64
C GLU A 479 23.64 -6.97 -3.96
N LEU A 480 22.33 -7.25 -3.91
CA LEU A 480 21.51 -7.40 -5.12
C LEU A 480 21.52 -6.14 -5.99
N ILE A 481 21.66 -4.94 -5.39
CA ILE A 481 21.61 -3.66 -6.11
C ILE A 481 22.87 -3.46 -6.96
N PRO A 482 24.10 -3.40 -6.39
CA PRO A 482 25.31 -3.25 -7.23
C PRO A 482 25.48 -4.41 -8.21
N CYS A 483 25.23 -5.66 -7.80
CA CYS A 483 25.32 -6.80 -8.73
C CYS A 483 24.30 -6.77 -9.87
N THR A 484 23.19 -6.04 -9.74
CA THR A 484 22.26 -5.83 -10.87
C THR A 484 22.77 -4.76 -11.81
N LEU A 485 23.53 -3.79 -11.32
CA LEU A 485 24.01 -2.62 -12.07
C LEU A 485 25.34 -2.89 -12.80
N GLU A 486 26.12 -3.88 -12.35
CA GLU A 486 27.33 -4.40 -13.01
C GLU A 486 26.97 -5.23 -14.27
#